data_2c6b3b391f54e9cc3f1c1c4c97e1a6e2
#
_entry.id   2c6b3b391f54e9cc3f1c1c4c97e1a6e2
#
_cell.length_a   1.000
_cell.length_b   1.000
_cell.length_c   1.000
_cell.angle_alpha   90.00
_cell.angle_beta   90.00
_cell.angle_gamma   90.00
#
_symmetry.space_group_name_H-M   'P 1'
#
loop_
_entity.id
_entity.type
_entity.pdbx_description
1 polymer ?
#
loop_
_entity_poly.entity_id
_entity_poly.type
_entity_poly.pdbx_seq_one_letter_code
_entity_poly.pdbx_strand_id
1 'polypeptide(L)'
;MINELGEISTSGGVLLKMWEVIVQSGSRPLVRHSHIRFEITLITAGSGIYTVGDKKYAIKPYEIFVFASNEQHCVTEVGKDGLKMINLHFEPRYLWGRSFDRLSNVNTNFCFQHSPNFENCIPADRARQIRGLFTSAAEEFSKKEQRNEVQLCLLNMIIVALIRDFGYFDGALSAPTDKNRIIRKATEYIDMHFQENLTLETLAGLSGLTPNYFSSLFSKVSGIKLWDYINSRRIEAAMQLLKNESNLNIIEIASKCGFNNTANFNKAFKKTVGITPGEYRLSDNIII
;
A
#
# COMPACT_ATOMS: atom_id res chain seq x y z
N MET A 1 -11.57 -5.42 15.71
CA MET A 1 -10.36 -5.90 16.43
C MET A 1 -9.28 -6.16 15.39
N ILE A 2 -8.06 -5.73 15.64
CA ILE A 2 -6.90 -5.97 14.76
C ILE A 2 -5.95 -6.88 15.52
N ASN A 3 -5.44 -7.90 14.85
CA ASN A 3 -4.41 -8.80 15.36
C ASN A 3 -3.23 -8.78 14.38
N GLU A 4 -2.11 -8.21 14.80
CA GLU A 4 -0.89 -8.16 13.97
C GLU A 4 -0.28 -9.56 13.87
N LEU A 5 -0.03 -10.01 12.65
CA LEU A 5 0.66 -11.28 12.37
C LEU A 5 2.16 -11.04 12.26
N GLY A 6 2.58 -9.97 11.61
CA GLY A 6 3.99 -9.58 11.55
C GLY A 6 4.28 -8.52 10.50
N GLU A 7 5.53 -8.04 10.54
CA GLU A 7 6.02 -7.02 9.60
C GLU A 7 7.50 -7.21 9.25
N ILE A 8 7.89 -6.69 8.10
CA ILE A 8 9.28 -6.52 7.68
C ILE A 8 9.53 -5.03 7.53
N SER A 9 10.45 -4.52 8.33
CA SER A 9 10.79 -3.10 8.38
C SER A 9 12.25 -2.85 8.01
N THR A 10 12.53 -1.62 7.56
CA THR A 10 13.88 -1.08 7.35
C THR A 10 13.98 0.31 7.98
N SER A 11 15.17 0.92 7.91
CA SER A 11 15.34 2.32 8.33
C SER A 11 14.41 3.31 7.59
N GLY A 12 13.91 2.94 6.41
CA GLY A 12 12.95 3.74 5.62
C GLY A 12 11.48 3.39 5.88
N GLY A 13 11.16 2.59 6.90
CA GLY A 13 9.80 2.23 7.31
C GLY A 13 9.39 0.79 7.01
N VAL A 14 8.11 0.50 7.23
CA VAL A 14 7.52 -0.83 7.03
C VAL A 14 7.39 -1.14 5.54
N LEU A 15 8.03 -2.21 5.09
CA LEU A 15 8.00 -2.65 3.68
C LEU A 15 6.91 -3.68 3.40
N LEU A 16 6.65 -4.55 4.37
CA LEU A 16 5.66 -5.62 4.29
C LEU A 16 5.01 -5.77 5.64
N LYS A 17 3.70 -5.80 5.70
CA LYS A 17 2.93 -6.02 6.93
C LYS A 17 1.75 -6.94 6.66
N MET A 18 1.44 -7.80 7.62
CA MET A 18 0.27 -8.67 7.57
C MET A 18 -0.46 -8.66 8.90
N TRP A 19 -1.79 -8.59 8.86
CA TRP A 19 -2.63 -8.58 10.05
C TRP A 19 -4.03 -9.11 9.77
N GLU A 20 -4.67 -9.62 10.81
CA GLU A 20 -6.07 -10.04 10.79
C GLU A 20 -6.97 -8.89 11.26
N VAL A 21 -8.11 -8.75 10.60
CA VAL A 21 -9.14 -7.78 10.93
C VAL A 21 -10.44 -8.52 11.22
N ILE A 22 -11.05 -8.20 12.36
CA ILE A 22 -12.38 -8.69 12.74
C ILE A 22 -13.30 -7.50 12.93
N VAL A 23 -14.32 -7.40 12.09
CA VAL A 23 -15.36 -6.37 12.13
C VAL A 23 -16.68 -7.02 12.56
N GLN A 24 -17.25 -6.55 13.65
CA GLN A 24 -18.50 -7.08 14.17
C GLN A 24 -19.69 -6.55 13.35
N SER A 25 -20.79 -7.32 13.35
CA SER A 25 -22.07 -6.87 12.82
C SER A 25 -22.52 -5.59 13.49
N GLY A 26 -23.14 -4.67 12.72
CA GLY A 26 -23.57 -3.36 13.23
C GLY A 26 -22.46 -2.36 13.48
N SER A 27 -21.20 -2.70 13.20
CA SER A 27 -20.11 -1.74 13.22
C SER A 27 -20.34 -0.65 12.18
N ARG A 28 -19.84 0.57 12.49
CA ARG A 28 -19.83 1.65 11.50
C ARG A 28 -19.00 1.22 10.28
N PRO A 29 -19.36 1.67 9.07
CA PRO A 29 -18.54 1.49 7.88
C PRO A 29 -17.10 1.88 8.14
N LEU A 30 -16.17 1.14 7.55
CA LEU A 30 -14.76 1.53 7.62
C LEU A 30 -14.56 2.83 6.85
N VAL A 31 -13.62 3.63 7.30
CA VAL A 31 -13.34 4.93 6.65
C VAL A 31 -12.77 4.68 5.26
N ARG A 32 -13.33 5.38 4.27
CA ARG A 32 -12.79 5.37 2.90
C ARG A 32 -11.40 5.99 2.91
N HIS A 33 -10.41 5.22 2.51
CA HIS A 33 -9.01 5.60 2.53
C HIS A 33 -8.26 5.16 1.28
N SER A 34 -7.04 5.63 1.14
CA SER A 34 -6.08 5.16 0.16
C SER A 34 -4.68 5.30 0.73
N HIS A 35 -3.77 4.45 0.32
CA HIS A 35 -2.37 4.48 0.76
C HIS A 35 -1.44 4.11 -0.39
N ILE A 36 -0.15 4.37 -0.21
CA ILE A 36 0.88 4.09 -1.21
C ILE A 36 1.16 2.58 -1.33
N ARG A 37 0.88 1.83 -0.27
CA ARG A 37 1.10 0.38 -0.26
C ARG A 37 0.13 -0.32 -1.18
N PHE A 38 0.60 -1.37 -1.77
CA PHE A 38 -0.23 -2.34 -2.44
C PHE A 38 -0.89 -3.23 -1.39
N GLU A 39 -2.17 -3.50 -1.56
CA GLU A 39 -2.92 -4.31 -0.61
C GLU A 39 -3.52 -5.55 -1.26
N ILE A 40 -3.42 -6.65 -0.57
CA ILE A 40 -4.16 -7.88 -0.86
C ILE A 40 -4.92 -8.28 0.39
N THR A 41 -6.23 -8.47 0.25
CA THR A 41 -7.11 -8.86 1.35
C THR A 41 -7.75 -10.22 1.07
N LEU A 42 -7.52 -11.18 1.94
CA LEU A 42 -8.23 -12.47 1.94
C LEU A 42 -9.42 -12.40 2.89
N ILE A 43 -10.61 -12.67 2.38
CA ILE A 43 -11.81 -12.82 3.21
C ILE A 43 -11.80 -14.24 3.81
N THR A 44 -11.74 -14.33 5.13
CA THR A 44 -11.74 -15.62 5.84
C THR A 44 -13.13 -16.05 6.30
N ALA A 45 -14.01 -15.10 6.64
CA ALA A 45 -15.40 -15.38 7.02
C ALA A 45 -16.28 -14.12 6.95
N GLY A 46 -17.58 -14.33 6.93
CA GLY A 46 -18.57 -13.25 6.96
C GLY A 46 -18.95 -12.73 5.59
N SER A 47 -19.62 -11.58 5.57
CA SER A 47 -20.13 -10.94 4.36
C SER A 47 -20.20 -9.42 4.51
N GLY A 48 -20.39 -8.72 3.40
CA GLY A 48 -20.49 -7.27 3.40
C GLY A 48 -20.43 -6.69 1.99
N ILE A 49 -20.10 -5.41 1.89
CA ILE A 49 -19.85 -4.72 0.64
C ILE A 49 -18.51 -3.97 0.71
N TYR A 50 -17.63 -4.29 -0.22
CA TYR A 50 -16.45 -3.49 -0.52
C TYR A 50 -16.78 -2.44 -1.58
N THR A 51 -16.39 -1.20 -1.35
CA THR A 51 -16.46 -0.13 -2.36
C THR A 51 -15.04 0.24 -2.78
N VAL A 52 -14.77 0.19 -4.07
CA VAL A 52 -13.49 0.55 -4.69
C VAL A 52 -13.76 1.59 -5.77
N GLY A 53 -13.27 2.82 -5.57
CA GLY A 53 -13.72 3.93 -6.41
C GLY A 53 -15.25 4.06 -6.39
N ASP A 54 -15.90 3.91 -7.54
CA ASP A 54 -17.37 3.93 -7.69
C ASP A 54 -17.97 2.52 -7.80
N LYS A 55 -17.13 1.47 -7.86
CA LYS A 55 -17.60 0.09 -7.96
C LYS A 55 -17.91 -0.49 -6.57
N LYS A 56 -18.95 -1.33 -6.52
CA LYS A 56 -19.33 -2.07 -5.31
C LYS A 56 -19.22 -3.56 -5.57
N TYR A 57 -18.61 -4.27 -4.62
CA TYR A 57 -18.41 -5.71 -4.64
C TYR A 57 -19.08 -6.34 -3.42
N ALA A 58 -19.96 -7.31 -3.63
CA ALA A 58 -20.45 -8.15 -2.53
C ALA A 58 -19.31 -9.04 -2.03
N ILE A 59 -19.06 -9.00 -0.72
CA ILE A 59 -18.00 -9.78 -0.07
C ILE A 59 -18.51 -11.18 0.25
N LYS A 60 -17.75 -12.20 -0.14
CA LYS A 60 -17.99 -13.61 0.22
C LYS A 60 -16.73 -14.25 0.78
N PRO A 61 -16.87 -15.28 1.64
CA PRO A 61 -15.71 -16.01 2.16
C PRO A 61 -14.83 -16.58 1.05
N TYR A 62 -13.52 -16.55 1.30
CA TYR A 62 -12.48 -17.08 0.44
C TYR A 62 -12.23 -16.31 -0.86
N GLU A 63 -12.88 -15.17 -1.06
CA GLU A 63 -12.52 -14.20 -2.10
C GLU A 63 -11.26 -13.43 -1.71
N ILE A 64 -10.54 -12.98 -2.72
CA ILE A 64 -9.37 -12.12 -2.56
C ILE A 64 -9.65 -10.78 -3.23
N PHE A 65 -9.43 -9.72 -2.48
CA PHE A 65 -9.45 -8.35 -3.00
C PHE A 65 -8.03 -7.84 -3.17
N VAL A 66 -7.81 -7.09 -4.24
CA VAL A 66 -6.50 -6.53 -4.58
C VAL A 66 -6.64 -5.05 -4.88
N PHE A 67 -5.88 -4.22 -4.18
CA PHE A 67 -5.92 -2.76 -4.33
C PHE A 67 -4.55 -2.23 -4.71
N ALA A 68 -4.51 -1.43 -5.76
CA ALA A 68 -3.31 -0.73 -6.20
C ALA A 68 -2.98 0.45 -5.27
N SER A 69 -1.75 0.95 -5.39
CA SER A 69 -1.32 2.15 -4.65
C SER A 69 -2.25 3.34 -4.94
N ASN A 70 -2.65 4.04 -3.87
CA ASN A 70 -3.57 5.19 -3.93
C ASN A 70 -4.98 4.90 -4.48
N GLU A 71 -5.35 3.65 -4.63
CA GLU A 71 -6.71 3.27 -4.99
C GLU A 71 -7.63 3.40 -3.78
N GLN A 72 -8.69 4.19 -3.91
CA GLN A 72 -9.63 4.41 -2.81
C GLN A 72 -10.55 3.21 -2.61
N HIS A 73 -10.55 2.67 -1.41
CA HIS A 73 -11.37 1.53 -1.04
C HIS A 73 -11.85 1.59 0.41
N CYS A 74 -12.92 0.86 0.72
CA CYS A 74 -13.41 0.65 2.08
C CYS A 74 -14.48 -0.43 2.13
N VAL A 75 -14.68 -1.04 3.28
CA VAL A 75 -15.87 -1.83 3.58
C VAL A 75 -17.00 -0.88 3.97
N THR A 76 -18.02 -0.76 3.12
CA THR A 76 -19.15 0.16 3.34
C THR A 76 -20.31 -0.49 4.09
N GLU A 77 -20.42 -1.80 4.03
CA GLU A 77 -21.46 -2.56 4.74
C GLU A 77 -20.86 -3.84 5.31
N VAL A 78 -21.29 -4.20 6.53
CA VAL A 78 -20.90 -5.46 7.21
C VAL A 78 -22.16 -6.28 7.44
N GLY A 79 -22.13 -7.54 7.02
CA GLY A 79 -23.24 -8.45 7.14
C GLY A 79 -23.54 -8.87 8.59
N LYS A 80 -24.63 -9.60 8.79
CA LYS A 80 -25.11 -10.01 10.13
C LYS A 80 -24.10 -10.87 10.90
N ASP A 81 -23.31 -11.66 10.19
CA ASP A 81 -22.29 -12.54 10.77
C ASP A 81 -20.93 -11.84 11.01
N GLY A 82 -20.89 -10.52 10.79
CA GLY A 82 -19.65 -9.77 10.81
C GLY A 82 -18.79 -10.02 9.59
N LEU A 83 -17.49 -9.65 9.67
CA LEU A 83 -16.51 -9.85 8.63
C LEU A 83 -15.15 -10.17 9.25
N LYS A 84 -14.48 -11.18 8.73
CA LYS A 84 -13.09 -11.52 9.08
C LYS A 84 -12.26 -11.53 7.83
N MET A 85 -11.10 -10.88 7.87
CA MET A 85 -10.19 -10.79 6.74
C MET A 85 -8.74 -10.73 7.21
N ILE A 86 -7.84 -11.17 6.36
CA ILE A 86 -6.40 -11.02 6.55
C ILE A 86 -5.91 -10.06 5.47
N ASN A 87 -5.27 -8.97 5.89
CA ASN A 87 -4.69 -7.98 5.01
C ASN A 87 -3.19 -8.19 4.90
N LEU A 88 -2.65 -8.04 3.70
CA LEU A 88 -1.24 -7.99 3.40
C LEU A 88 -0.96 -6.70 2.66
N HIS A 89 -0.17 -5.82 3.27
CA HIS A 89 0.33 -4.61 2.65
C HIS A 89 1.80 -4.77 2.31
N PHE A 90 2.20 -4.33 1.14
CA PHE A 90 3.61 -4.18 0.82
C PHE A 90 3.88 -2.93 0.00
N GLU A 91 5.07 -2.40 0.16
CA GLU A 91 5.54 -1.32 -0.71
C GLU A 91 6.16 -1.92 -1.97
N PRO A 92 5.83 -1.39 -3.16
CA PRO A 92 6.43 -1.86 -4.40
C PRO A 92 7.96 -1.90 -4.39
N ARG A 93 8.60 -0.95 -3.70
CA ARG A 93 10.07 -0.91 -3.53
C ARG A 93 10.65 -2.12 -2.81
N TYR A 94 9.84 -2.87 -2.06
CA TYR A 94 10.26 -4.11 -1.42
C TYR A 94 10.77 -5.14 -2.43
N LEU A 95 10.23 -5.10 -3.65
CA LEU A 95 10.62 -5.97 -4.76
C LEU A 95 11.85 -5.44 -5.52
N TRP A 96 12.20 -4.16 -5.35
CA TRP A 96 13.30 -3.54 -6.07
C TRP A 96 14.67 -3.96 -5.52
N GLY A 97 15.60 -4.26 -6.42
CA GLY A 97 17.00 -4.55 -6.06
C GLY A 97 17.26 -5.90 -5.41
N ARG A 98 16.26 -6.77 -5.32
CA ARG A 98 16.43 -8.15 -4.85
C ARG A 98 16.45 -9.10 -6.05
N SER A 99 16.69 -10.40 -5.79
CA SER A 99 16.89 -11.45 -6.82
C SER A 99 15.86 -11.47 -7.95
N PHE A 100 14.71 -10.86 -7.76
CA PHE A 100 13.63 -10.76 -8.73
C PHE A 100 14.03 -9.95 -9.98
N ASP A 101 14.78 -8.86 -9.80
CA ASP A 101 15.28 -8.04 -10.92
C ASP A 101 16.28 -8.80 -11.81
N ARG A 102 16.91 -9.85 -11.28
CA ARG A 102 17.93 -10.65 -11.97
C ARG A 102 17.40 -11.95 -12.58
N LEU A 103 16.33 -12.52 -11.99
CA LEU A 103 15.79 -13.83 -12.38
C LEU A 103 14.53 -13.74 -13.21
N SER A 104 13.83 -12.62 -13.17
CA SER A 104 12.63 -12.41 -13.95
C SER A 104 12.74 -11.13 -14.75
N ASN A 105 12.39 -11.16 -16.02
CA ASN A 105 12.16 -9.97 -16.84
C ASN A 105 10.88 -9.23 -16.39
N VAL A 106 10.49 -9.36 -15.11
CA VAL A 106 9.31 -8.71 -14.57
C VAL A 106 9.64 -7.27 -14.23
N ASN A 107 8.97 -6.35 -14.88
CA ASN A 107 9.04 -4.96 -14.54
C ASN A 107 8.30 -4.73 -13.21
N THR A 108 9.03 -4.56 -12.12
CA THR A 108 8.48 -4.40 -10.76
C THR A 108 7.68 -3.11 -10.55
N ASN A 109 7.62 -2.22 -11.54
CA ASN A 109 6.78 -1.01 -11.48
C ASN A 109 5.28 -1.30 -11.58
N PHE A 110 4.87 -2.50 -12.01
CA PHE A 110 3.46 -2.88 -12.12
C PHE A 110 2.68 -2.77 -10.81
N CYS A 111 3.37 -2.85 -9.68
CA CYS A 111 2.73 -2.85 -8.36
C CYS A 111 2.08 -1.52 -7.97
N PHE A 112 2.37 -0.43 -8.66
CA PHE A 112 1.72 0.86 -8.37
C PHE A 112 0.32 0.99 -8.97
N GLN A 113 0.09 0.38 -10.14
CA GLN A 113 -1.22 0.39 -10.82
C GLN A 113 -1.51 -0.95 -11.47
N HIS A 114 -2.76 -1.32 -11.54
CA HIS A 114 -3.22 -2.46 -12.31
C HIS A 114 -3.77 -2.05 -13.67
N SER A 115 -3.99 -3.02 -14.56
CA SER A 115 -4.69 -2.84 -15.81
C SER A 115 -6.09 -2.24 -15.58
N PRO A 116 -6.57 -1.35 -16.46
CA PRO A 116 -7.94 -0.82 -16.39
C PRO A 116 -9.03 -1.90 -16.41
N ASN A 117 -8.72 -3.08 -16.97
CA ASN A 117 -9.64 -4.21 -17.07
C ASN A 117 -9.53 -5.19 -15.89
N PHE A 118 -8.62 -4.94 -14.94
CA PHE A 118 -8.47 -5.78 -13.78
C PHE A 118 -9.66 -5.59 -12.83
N GLU A 119 -10.26 -6.70 -12.41
CA GLU A 119 -11.30 -6.67 -11.38
C GLU A 119 -10.67 -6.86 -10.01
N ASN A 120 -10.95 -5.91 -9.10
CA ASN A 120 -10.38 -5.90 -7.75
C ASN A 120 -10.76 -7.13 -6.91
N CYS A 121 -11.84 -7.83 -7.28
CA CYS A 121 -12.30 -9.05 -6.61
C CYS A 121 -11.93 -10.29 -7.43
N ILE A 122 -11.18 -11.20 -6.84
CA ILE A 122 -10.91 -12.53 -7.37
C ILE A 122 -11.86 -13.51 -6.68
N PRO A 123 -12.80 -14.14 -7.41
CA PRO A 123 -13.77 -15.07 -6.85
C PRO A 123 -13.10 -16.29 -6.20
N ALA A 124 -13.76 -16.86 -5.18
CA ALA A 124 -13.21 -17.93 -4.34
C ALA A 124 -12.80 -19.20 -5.10
N ASP A 125 -13.52 -19.56 -6.16
CA ASP A 125 -13.22 -20.71 -7.03
C ASP A 125 -11.92 -20.52 -7.82
N ARG A 126 -11.63 -19.30 -8.24
CA ARG A 126 -10.40 -18.92 -8.95
C ARG A 126 -9.24 -18.61 -8.00
N ALA A 127 -9.53 -18.16 -6.78
CA ALA A 127 -8.54 -17.70 -5.80
C ALA A 127 -7.74 -18.83 -5.12
N ARG A 128 -8.01 -20.11 -5.38
CA ARG A 128 -7.48 -21.26 -4.62
C ARG A 128 -5.95 -21.22 -4.47
N GLN A 129 -5.22 -20.97 -5.54
CA GLN A 129 -3.75 -20.97 -5.53
C GLN A 129 -3.23 -19.79 -4.69
N ILE A 130 -3.70 -18.56 -4.95
CA ILE A 130 -3.27 -17.37 -4.22
C ILE A 130 -3.64 -17.51 -2.74
N ARG A 131 -4.83 -18.02 -2.42
CA ARG A 131 -5.26 -18.28 -1.05
C ARG A 131 -4.30 -19.21 -0.30
N GLY A 132 -3.84 -20.31 -0.93
CA GLY A 132 -2.85 -21.21 -0.33
C GLY A 132 -1.55 -20.49 -0.02
N LEU A 133 -1.01 -19.71 -0.95
CA LEU A 133 0.20 -18.89 -0.74
C LEU A 133 0.00 -17.84 0.36
N PHE A 134 -1.16 -17.21 0.39
CA PHE A 134 -1.51 -16.21 1.38
C PHE A 134 -1.60 -16.79 2.79
N THR A 135 -2.23 -17.96 2.92
CA THR A 135 -2.30 -18.70 4.20
C THR A 135 -0.89 -19.10 4.67
N SER A 136 -0.06 -19.61 3.76
CA SER A 136 1.36 -19.94 4.08
C SER A 136 2.15 -18.71 4.54
N ALA A 137 1.89 -17.53 3.94
CA ALA A 137 2.52 -16.29 4.38
C ALA A 137 2.04 -15.88 5.79
N ALA A 138 0.75 -16.01 6.10
CA ALA A 138 0.21 -15.73 7.42
C ALA A 138 0.79 -16.66 8.49
N GLU A 139 0.90 -17.96 8.16
CA GLU A 139 1.53 -18.96 9.04
C GLU A 139 3.01 -18.65 9.30
N GLU A 140 3.76 -18.23 8.26
CA GLU A 140 5.16 -17.87 8.41
C GLU A 140 5.35 -16.65 9.32
N PHE A 141 4.50 -15.63 9.20
CA PHE A 141 4.51 -14.46 10.08
C PHE A 141 4.20 -14.81 11.54
N SER A 142 3.43 -15.86 11.78
CA SER A 142 3.06 -16.30 13.14
C SER A 142 4.19 -17.10 13.83
N LYS A 143 5.25 -17.45 13.13
CA LYS A 143 6.36 -18.20 13.71
C LYS A 143 7.28 -17.31 14.55
N LYS A 144 7.86 -17.88 15.62
CA LYS A 144 8.84 -17.17 16.46
C LYS A 144 10.11 -16.77 15.71
N GLU A 145 10.54 -17.62 14.77
CA GLU A 145 11.71 -17.38 13.90
C GLU A 145 11.21 -17.09 12.49
N GLN A 146 10.84 -15.85 12.26
CA GLN A 146 10.43 -15.39 10.93
C GLN A 146 11.63 -15.34 9.99
N ARG A 147 11.43 -15.82 8.76
CA ARG A 147 12.46 -15.75 7.71
C ARG A 147 11.99 -14.84 6.59
N ASN A 148 12.60 -13.67 6.51
CA ASN A 148 12.27 -12.65 5.49
C ASN A 148 12.36 -13.20 4.05
N GLU A 149 13.28 -14.14 3.81
CA GLU A 149 13.45 -14.80 2.52
C GLU A 149 12.23 -15.63 2.13
N VAL A 150 11.63 -16.35 3.08
CA VAL A 150 10.40 -17.13 2.84
C VAL A 150 9.24 -16.21 2.52
N GLN A 151 9.06 -15.14 3.30
CA GLN A 151 8.03 -14.12 3.05
C GLN A 151 8.18 -13.49 1.67
N LEU A 152 9.41 -13.16 1.27
CA LEU A 152 9.70 -12.61 -0.05
C LEU A 152 9.34 -13.61 -1.17
N CYS A 153 9.69 -14.89 -1.01
CA CYS A 153 9.34 -15.93 -2.00
C CYS A 153 7.82 -16.08 -2.13
N LEU A 154 7.08 -16.15 -1.02
CA LEU A 154 5.62 -16.27 -1.03
C LEU A 154 4.95 -15.05 -1.68
N LEU A 155 5.39 -13.84 -1.33
CA LEU A 155 4.91 -12.61 -1.97
C LEU A 155 5.17 -12.61 -3.47
N ASN A 156 6.37 -13.01 -3.90
CA ASN A 156 6.71 -13.09 -5.32
C ASN A 156 5.82 -14.08 -6.07
N MET A 157 5.52 -15.25 -5.48
CA MET A 157 4.62 -16.23 -6.07
C MET A 157 3.19 -15.68 -6.20
N ILE A 158 2.68 -14.96 -5.20
CA ILE A 158 1.38 -14.29 -5.26
C ILE A 158 1.35 -13.28 -6.41
N ILE A 159 2.37 -12.43 -6.53
CA ILE A 159 2.46 -11.41 -7.57
C ILE A 159 2.52 -12.04 -8.96
N VAL A 160 3.33 -13.08 -9.15
CA VAL A 160 3.40 -13.79 -10.43
C VAL A 160 2.05 -14.40 -10.80
N ALA A 161 1.33 -14.98 -9.84
CA ALA A 161 -0.01 -15.50 -10.07
C ALA A 161 -1.00 -14.39 -10.48
N LEU A 162 -0.98 -13.24 -9.80
CA LEU A 162 -1.82 -12.09 -10.15
C LEU A 162 -1.59 -11.61 -11.59
N ILE A 163 -0.35 -11.56 -12.04
CA ILE A 163 0.00 -11.15 -13.41
C ILE A 163 -0.42 -12.20 -14.41
N ARG A 164 -0.02 -13.46 -14.21
CA ARG A 164 -0.18 -14.53 -15.18
C ARG A 164 -1.62 -15.00 -15.32
N ASP A 165 -2.32 -15.15 -14.19
CA ASP A 165 -3.60 -15.86 -14.15
C ASP A 165 -4.80 -14.92 -14.05
N PHE A 166 -4.58 -13.67 -13.64
CA PHE A 166 -5.66 -12.70 -13.38
C PHE A 166 -5.55 -11.41 -14.19
N GLY A 167 -4.53 -11.26 -15.02
CA GLY A 167 -4.39 -10.07 -15.87
C GLY A 167 -4.20 -8.77 -15.08
N TYR A 168 -3.53 -8.87 -13.92
CA TYR A 168 -3.24 -7.68 -13.12
C TYR A 168 -2.52 -6.62 -13.94
N PHE A 169 -1.68 -7.03 -14.86
CA PHE A 169 -0.88 -6.16 -15.70
C PHE A 169 -0.90 -6.63 -17.17
N ASP A 170 -1.27 -5.73 -18.09
CA ASP A 170 -1.35 -6.01 -19.53
C ASP A 170 -0.06 -5.71 -20.29
N GLY A 171 0.94 -5.12 -19.64
CA GLY A 171 2.23 -4.80 -20.26
C GLY A 171 3.11 -6.01 -20.45
N ALA A 172 3.94 -6.00 -21.49
CA ALA A 172 5.00 -6.98 -21.64
C ALA A 172 5.93 -6.92 -20.42
N LEU A 173 6.18 -8.08 -19.84
CA LEU A 173 7.21 -8.23 -18.80
C LEU A 173 8.56 -7.93 -19.44
N SER A 174 9.08 -6.73 -19.24
CA SER A 174 10.36 -6.30 -19.80
C SER A 174 11.42 -6.20 -18.71
N ALA A 175 12.67 -6.43 -19.11
CA ALA A 175 13.80 -6.23 -18.21
C ALA A 175 13.80 -4.80 -17.64
N PRO A 176 14.25 -4.60 -16.39
CA PRO A 176 14.40 -3.29 -15.80
C PRO A 176 15.22 -2.37 -16.70
N THR A 177 14.66 -1.22 -17.00
CA THR A 177 15.35 -0.22 -17.84
C THR A 177 16.17 0.74 -16.97
N ASP A 178 17.09 1.50 -17.58
CA ASP A 178 17.77 2.60 -16.88
C ASP A 178 16.77 3.60 -16.27
N LYS A 179 15.61 3.76 -16.90
CA LYS A 179 14.52 4.61 -16.41
C LYS A 179 13.97 4.10 -15.07
N ASN A 180 13.80 2.79 -14.94
CA ASN A 180 13.36 2.15 -13.69
C ASN A 180 14.40 2.36 -12.57
N ARG A 181 15.68 2.22 -12.90
CA ARG A 181 16.78 2.46 -11.95
C ARG A 181 16.82 3.92 -11.46
N ILE A 182 16.57 4.86 -12.36
CA ILE A 182 16.51 6.30 -12.03
C ILE A 182 15.35 6.53 -11.03
N ILE A 183 14.17 6.04 -11.31
CA ILE A 183 12.99 6.26 -10.44
C ILE A 183 13.16 5.55 -9.11
N ARG A 184 13.73 4.34 -9.08
CA ARG A 184 14.08 3.66 -7.82
C ARG A 184 15.00 4.50 -6.93
N LYS A 185 16.10 5.02 -7.47
CA LYS A 185 17.02 5.90 -6.73
C LYS A 185 16.32 7.15 -6.21
N ALA A 186 15.44 7.74 -7.01
CA ALA A 186 14.66 8.90 -6.61
C ALA A 186 13.69 8.57 -5.45
N THR A 187 13.00 7.43 -5.50
CA THR A 187 12.11 7.01 -4.40
C THR A 187 12.89 6.67 -3.13
N GLU A 188 14.05 6.00 -3.25
CA GLU A 188 14.95 5.76 -2.12
C GLU A 188 15.41 7.07 -1.47
N TYR A 189 15.76 8.07 -2.28
CA TYR A 189 16.13 9.40 -1.78
C TYR A 189 14.95 10.10 -1.09
N ILE A 190 13.76 10.10 -1.71
CA ILE A 190 12.55 10.69 -1.12
C ILE A 190 12.24 10.03 0.23
N ASP A 191 12.34 8.71 0.33
CA ASP A 191 12.06 7.97 1.56
C ASP A 191 13.00 8.32 2.72
N MET A 192 14.22 8.73 2.42
CA MET A 192 15.18 9.19 3.43
C MET A 192 15.04 10.68 3.77
N HIS A 193 14.48 11.49 2.85
CA HIS A 193 14.47 12.95 2.93
C HIS A 193 13.08 13.59 2.83
N PHE A 194 11.99 12.84 2.95
CA PHE A 194 10.62 13.37 2.75
C PHE A 194 10.27 14.51 3.70
N GLN A 195 10.91 14.58 4.85
CA GLN A 195 10.73 15.64 5.85
C GLN A 195 11.36 16.97 5.41
N GLU A 196 12.28 16.94 4.48
CA GLU A 196 12.99 18.11 3.99
C GLU A 196 12.18 18.86 2.94
N ASN A 197 12.65 20.06 2.59
CA ASN A 197 12.07 20.85 1.50
C ASN A 197 12.53 20.30 0.13
N LEU A 198 11.90 19.21 -0.30
CA LEU A 198 12.16 18.63 -1.61
C LEU A 198 11.62 19.51 -2.72
N THR A 199 12.46 19.78 -3.74
CA THR A 199 12.05 20.48 -4.96
C THR A 199 12.15 19.55 -6.17
N LEU A 200 11.41 19.88 -7.22
CA LEU A 200 11.47 19.10 -8.45
C LEU A 200 12.86 19.18 -9.10
N GLU A 201 13.52 20.34 -8.99
CA GLU A 201 14.89 20.59 -9.47
C GLU A 201 15.91 19.69 -8.75
N THR A 202 15.80 19.60 -7.42
CA THR A 202 16.69 18.74 -6.63
C THR A 202 16.55 17.28 -7.04
N LEU A 203 15.30 16.79 -7.13
CA LEU A 203 15.05 15.39 -7.48
C LEU A 203 15.44 15.04 -8.92
N ALA A 204 15.20 15.95 -9.87
CA ALA A 204 15.63 15.79 -11.26
C ALA A 204 17.15 15.80 -11.38
N GLY A 205 17.82 16.67 -10.61
CA GLY A 205 19.29 16.80 -10.56
C GLY A 205 20.00 15.51 -10.14
N LEU A 206 19.38 14.69 -9.26
CA LEU A 206 19.94 13.37 -8.86
C LEU A 206 20.16 12.41 -10.04
N SER A 207 19.47 12.63 -11.13
CA SER A 207 19.52 11.77 -12.32
C SER A 207 19.99 12.50 -13.58
N GLY A 208 20.39 13.77 -13.46
CA GLY A 208 20.80 14.59 -14.60
C GLY A 208 19.68 14.88 -15.61
N LEU A 209 18.42 14.81 -15.17
CA LEU A 209 17.25 15.03 -16.02
C LEU A 209 16.70 16.45 -15.83
N THR A 210 15.99 16.94 -16.86
CA THR A 210 15.21 18.17 -16.68
C THR A 210 14.01 17.93 -15.78
N PRO A 211 13.57 18.93 -14.98
CA PRO A 211 12.45 18.78 -14.05
C PRO A 211 11.17 18.22 -14.69
N ASN A 212 10.77 18.75 -15.84
CA ASN A 212 9.57 18.31 -16.54
C ASN A 212 9.68 16.87 -17.03
N TYR A 213 10.82 16.47 -17.57
CA TYR A 213 11.03 15.10 -18.02
C TYR A 213 11.06 14.13 -16.84
N PHE A 214 11.72 14.50 -15.73
CA PHE A 214 11.75 13.70 -14.52
C PHE A 214 10.34 13.47 -13.95
N SER A 215 9.53 14.53 -13.82
CA SER A 215 8.14 14.41 -13.30
C SER A 215 7.28 13.50 -14.18
N SER A 216 7.38 13.65 -15.51
CA SER A 216 6.68 12.78 -16.46
C SER A 216 7.16 11.33 -16.37
N LEU A 217 8.49 11.13 -16.30
CA LEU A 217 9.09 9.81 -16.17
C LEU A 217 8.69 9.14 -14.85
N PHE A 218 8.72 9.90 -13.74
CA PHE A 218 8.30 9.39 -12.43
C PHE A 218 6.87 8.85 -12.52
N SER A 219 5.93 9.66 -13.00
CA SER A 219 4.53 9.25 -13.12
C SER A 219 4.34 8.06 -14.07
N LYS A 220 5.08 8.02 -15.19
CA LYS A 220 5.00 6.91 -16.15
C LYS A 220 5.54 5.60 -15.58
N VAL A 221 6.61 5.66 -14.80
CA VAL A 221 7.29 4.48 -14.25
C VAL A 221 6.61 4.01 -12.97
N SER A 222 6.27 4.93 -12.05
CA SER A 222 5.68 4.59 -10.76
C SER A 222 4.15 4.44 -10.81
N GLY A 223 3.51 4.97 -11.84
CA GLY A 223 2.04 4.99 -11.93
C GLY A 223 1.36 6.06 -11.07
N ILE A 224 2.10 6.79 -10.24
CA ILE A 224 1.58 7.86 -9.38
C ILE A 224 2.34 9.17 -9.60
N LYS A 225 1.70 10.28 -9.28
CA LYS A 225 2.37 11.58 -9.37
C LYS A 225 3.41 11.75 -8.27
N LEU A 226 4.54 12.39 -8.58
CA LEU A 226 5.64 12.61 -7.65
C LEU A 226 5.19 13.20 -6.31
N TRP A 227 4.37 14.25 -6.34
CA TRP A 227 3.90 14.92 -5.13
C TRP A 227 2.89 14.10 -4.33
N ASP A 228 2.11 13.24 -4.98
CA ASP A 228 1.25 12.28 -4.29
C ASP A 228 2.11 11.23 -3.55
N TYR A 229 3.21 10.78 -4.16
CA TYR A 229 4.18 9.89 -3.50
C TYR A 229 4.80 10.54 -2.24
N ILE A 230 5.35 11.75 -2.39
CA ILE A 230 5.98 12.49 -1.27
C ILE A 230 4.95 12.72 -0.14
N ASN A 231 3.74 13.18 -0.50
CA ASN A 231 2.70 13.43 0.48
C ASN A 231 2.27 12.15 1.20
N SER A 232 2.16 11.03 0.52
CA SER A 232 1.82 9.75 1.15
C SER A 232 2.86 9.35 2.20
N ARG A 233 4.16 9.52 1.91
CA ARG A 233 5.24 9.26 2.90
C ARG A 233 5.12 10.17 4.12
N ARG A 234 4.87 11.46 3.90
CA ARG A 234 4.67 12.44 4.97
C ARG A 234 3.46 12.11 5.85
N ILE A 235 2.34 11.70 5.23
CA ILE A 235 1.13 11.32 5.95
C ILE A 235 1.32 10.03 6.75
N GLU A 236 2.02 9.03 6.21
CA GLU A 236 2.36 7.81 6.97
C GLU A 236 3.17 8.13 8.24
N ALA A 237 4.18 8.98 8.12
CA ALA A 237 4.94 9.44 9.28
C ALA A 237 4.07 10.22 10.27
N ALA A 238 3.17 11.07 9.77
CA ALA A 238 2.24 11.83 10.62
C ALA A 238 1.27 10.92 11.38
N MET A 239 0.78 9.86 10.75
CA MET A 239 -0.09 8.87 11.41
C MET A 239 0.61 8.21 12.60
N GLN A 240 1.88 7.85 12.46
CA GLN A 240 2.68 7.29 13.55
C GLN A 240 2.86 8.30 14.68
N LEU A 241 3.23 9.55 14.36
CA LEU A 241 3.40 10.60 15.38
C LEU A 241 2.08 10.93 16.09
N LEU A 242 0.95 10.95 15.37
CA LEU A 242 -0.37 11.19 15.97
C LEU A 242 -0.76 10.13 16.99
N LYS A 243 -0.32 8.88 16.83
CA LYS A 243 -0.61 7.78 17.75
C LYS A 243 0.38 7.68 18.91
N ASN A 244 1.65 7.93 18.62
CA ASN A 244 2.74 7.65 19.59
C ASN A 244 3.13 8.89 20.40
N GLU A 245 2.90 10.11 19.88
CA GLU A 245 3.38 11.36 20.49
C GLU A 245 2.19 12.23 20.91
N SER A 246 1.64 11.94 22.09
CA SER A 246 0.46 12.68 22.62
C SER A 246 0.77 14.15 22.97
N ASN A 247 2.02 14.49 23.25
CA ASN A 247 2.50 15.82 23.62
C ASN A 247 2.67 16.77 22.42
N LEU A 248 2.78 16.26 21.20
CA LEU A 248 2.91 17.10 20.01
C LEU A 248 1.54 17.61 19.54
N ASN A 249 1.43 18.89 19.22
CA ASN A 249 0.24 19.42 18.57
C ASN A 249 0.23 19.14 17.06
N ILE A 250 -0.92 19.38 16.41
CA ILE A 250 -1.10 19.07 14.97
C ILE A 250 -0.15 19.89 14.09
N ILE A 251 0.17 21.14 14.47
CA ILE A 251 1.07 22.02 13.72
C ILE A 251 2.51 21.50 13.80
N GLU A 252 2.94 21.09 14.97
CA GLU A 252 4.28 20.50 15.17
C GLU A 252 4.44 19.20 14.39
N ILE A 253 3.43 18.33 14.38
CA ILE A 253 3.44 17.10 13.59
C ILE A 253 3.52 17.41 12.09
N ALA A 254 2.71 18.35 11.59
CA ALA A 254 2.76 18.76 10.20
C ALA A 254 4.16 19.23 9.79
N SER A 255 4.79 20.09 10.63
CA SER A 255 6.13 20.60 10.41
C SER A 255 7.18 19.47 10.41
N LYS A 256 7.15 18.59 11.42
CA LYS A 256 8.07 17.43 11.52
C LYS A 256 7.97 16.48 10.32
N CYS A 257 6.78 16.41 9.70
CA CYS A 257 6.57 15.60 8.49
C CYS A 257 6.87 16.35 7.18
N GLY A 258 7.42 17.56 7.23
CA GLY A 258 7.85 18.32 6.05
C GLY A 258 6.74 19.12 5.36
N PHE A 259 5.61 19.38 6.02
CA PHE A 259 4.58 20.29 5.48
C PHE A 259 4.87 21.73 5.88
N ASN A 260 4.95 22.62 4.88
CA ASN A 260 5.23 24.04 5.09
C ASN A 260 4.03 24.81 5.68
N ASN A 261 2.83 24.24 5.61
CA ASN A 261 1.66 24.82 6.29
C ASN A 261 0.63 23.73 6.66
N THR A 262 -0.11 24.02 7.72
CA THR A 262 -1.11 23.10 8.30
C THR A 262 -2.33 22.89 7.40
N ALA A 263 -2.69 23.86 6.56
CA ALA A 263 -3.84 23.71 5.64
C ALA A 263 -3.56 22.64 4.58
N ASN A 264 -2.36 22.65 3.98
CA ASN A 264 -1.94 21.63 3.03
C ASN A 264 -1.82 20.25 3.69
N PHE A 265 -1.29 20.21 4.92
CA PHE A 265 -1.26 18.99 5.73
C PHE A 265 -2.66 18.41 5.95
N ASN A 266 -3.59 19.19 6.49
CA ASN A 266 -4.95 18.74 6.76
C ASN A 266 -5.66 18.24 5.48
N LYS A 267 -5.48 18.96 4.37
CA LYS A 267 -6.04 18.54 3.06
C LYS A 267 -5.45 17.22 2.58
N ALA A 268 -4.13 17.06 2.63
CA ALA A 268 -3.44 15.85 2.24
C ALA A 268 -3.83 14.68 3.16
N PHE A 269 -3.84 14.91 4.47
CA PHE A 269 -4.21 13.90 5.47
C PHE A 269 -5.65 13.41 5.24
N LYS A 270 -6.61 14.33 5.14
CA LYS A 270 -8.02 13.96 4.89
C LYS A 270 -8.22 13.27 3.53
N LYS A 271 -7.47 13.67 2.49
CA LYS A 271 -7.50 12.99 1.18
C LYS A 271 -7.04 11.53 1.29
N THR A 272 -5.99 11.27 2.07
CA THR A 272 -5.35 9.94 2.19
C THR A 272 -6.08 9.06 3.21
N VAL A 273 -6.35 9.60 4.39
CA VAL A 273 -6.87 8.86 5.56
C VAL A 273 -8.40 8.89 5.64
N GLY A 274 -9.05 9.82 4.93
CA GLY A 274 -10.51 9.99 4.90
C GLY A 274 -11.08 10.85 6.03
N ILE A 275 -10.33 11.06 7.12
CA ILE A 275 -10.71 11.88 8.28
C ILE A 275 -9.63 12.90 8.59
N THR A 276 -9.92 13.83 9.50
CA THR A 276 -8.94 14.85 9.93
C THR A 276 -7.87 14.26 10.85
N PRO A 277 -6.67 14.91 10.97
CA PRO A 277 -5.64 14.47 11.91
C PRO A 277 -6.11 14.43 13.36
N GLY A 278 -6.98 15.37 13.77
CA GLY A 278 -7.55 15.40 15.12
C GLY A 278 -8.49 14.23 15.39
N GLU A 279 -9.38 13.91 14.45
CA GLU A 279 -10.25 12.73 14.51
C GLU A 279 -9.44 11.46 14.55
N TYR A 280 -8.38 11.36 13.73
CA TYR A 280 -7.49 10.20 13.70
C TYR A 280 -6.78 9.98 15.03
N ARG A 281 -6.27 11.04 15.67
CA ARG A 281 -5.64 10.98 16.99
C ARG A 281 -6.56 10.39 18.06
N LEU A 282 -7.85 10.77 18.04
CA LEU A 282 -8.86 10.34 19.01
C LEU A 282 -9.48 8.98 18.71
N SER A 283 -9.20 8.41 17.55
CA SER A 283 -9.77 7.12 17.14
C SER A 283 -8.95 5.96 17.70
N ASP A 284 -9.57 5.07 18.45
CA ASP A 284 -8.89 3.88 19.01
C ASP A 284 -8.68 2.75 17.98
N ASN A 285 -9.41 2.74 16.86
CA ASN A 285 -9.44 1.64 15.89
C ASN A 285 -9.77 2.08 14.46
N ILE A 286 -8.97 2.95 13.87
CA ILE A 286 -9.06 3.13 12.41
C ILE A 286 -8.15 2.10 11.75
N ILE A 287 -8.78 1.16 11.05
CA ILE A 287 -8.13 0.20 10.17
C ILE A 287 -7.82 0.94 8.88
N ILE A 288 -6.55 1.22 8.64
CA ILE A 288 -6.02 1.80 7.40
C ILE A 288 -4.89 0.90 6.93
#